data_16b8e8da9d4690416451e89690c9858a
#
_entry.id   16b8e8da9d4690416451e89690c9858a
#
_cell.length_a   1.000
_cell.length_b   1.000
_cell.length_c   1.000
_cell.angle_alpha   90.00
_cell.angle_beta   90.00
_cell.angle_gamma   90.00
#
_symmetry.space_group_name_H-M   'P 1'
#
loop_
_entity.id
_entity.type
_entity.pdbx_description
1 polymer ?
#
loop_
_entity_poly.entity_id
_entity_poly.type
_entity_poly.pdbx_seq_one_letter_code
_entity_poly.pdbx_strand_id
1 'polypeptide(L)'
;WLWLKERGCENLVSTQLVRNYAMSVSRWIQCEHAISEYGFLAKHPTTGQAIASPYVSMSQNYMKQVNNLWYQIFQIVKENCSADFSGATPQDDVMEKLLRSRRGN
;
A
#
# COMPACT_ATOMS: atom_id res chain seq x y z
N TRP A 1 -6.60 -10.47 5.55
CA TRP A 1 -6.74 -11.89 5.90
C TRP A 1 -8.19 -12.36 5.85
N LEU A 2 -9.10 -11.55 6.40
CA LEU A 2 -10.54 -11.87 6.39
C LEU A 2 -11.08 -12.03 4.98
N TRP A 3 -10.67 -11.16 4.06
CA TRP A 3 -11.05 -11.23 2.66
C TRP A 3 -10.64 -12.56 2.02
N LEU A 4 -9.44 -13.05 2.33
CA LEU A 4 -8.95 -14.35 1.88
C LEU A 4 -9.76 -15.49 2.47
N LYS A 5 -10.08 -15.39 3.76
CA LYS A 5 -10.85 -16.40 4.47
C LYS A 5 -12.26 -16.53 3.89
N GLU A 6 -12.90 -15.42 3.58
CA GLU A 6 -14.23 -15.41 2.98
C GLU A 6 -14.25 -16.10 1.63
N ARG A 7 -13.12 -16.14 0.93
CA ARG A 7 -12.98 -16.79 -0.37
C ARG A 7 -12.36 -18.18 -0.29
N GLY A 8 -12.12 -18.67 0.92
CA GLY A 8 -11.54 -20.00 1.13
C GLY A 8 -10.09 -20.12 0.67
N CYS A 9 -9.38 -19.01 0.59
CA CYS A 9 -8.01 -18.97 0.08
C CYS A 9 -6.96 -18.72 1.16
N GLU A 10 -7.33 -18.73 2.43
CA GLU A 10 -6.41 -18.41 3.53
C GLU A 10 -5.25 -19.41 3.65
N ASN A 11 -5.46 -20.64 3.19
CA ASN A 11 -4.41 -21.67 3.22
C ASN A 11 -3.57 -21.71 1.96
N LEU A 12 -3.95 -20.96 0.93
CA LEU A 12 -3.26 -20.92 -0.35
C LEU A 12 -2.26 -19.77 -0.46
N VAL A 13 -2.48 -18.73 0.32
CA VAL A 13 -1.58 -17.57 0.36
C VAL A 13 -0.71 -17.67 1.60
N SER A 14 0.60 -17.55 1.42
CA SER A 14 1.52 -17.66 2.55
C SER A 14 1.31 -16.52 3.54
N THR A 15 1.45 -16.83 4.82
CA THR A 15 1.37 -15.84 5.90
C THR A 15 2.42 -14.74 5.69
N GLN A 16 3.61 -15.13 5.22
CA GLN A 16 4.70 -14.17 4.98
C GLN A 16 4.32 -13.16 3.88
N LEU A 17 3.68 -13.62 2.82
CA LEU A 17 3.23 -12.74 1.73
C LEU A 17 2.21 -11.73 2.24
N VAL A 18 1.25 -12.17 3.06
CA VAL A 18 0.24 -11.29 3.65
C VAL A 18 0.89 -10.29 4.61
N ARG A 19 1.85 -10.73 5.42
CA ARG A 19 2.58 -9.84 6.32
C ARG A 19 3.37 -8.78 5.57
N ASN A 20 4.05 -9.18 4.51
CA ASN A 20 4.81 -8.24 3.68
C ASN A 20 3.90 -7.21 3.05
N TYR A 21 2.75 -7.64 2.56
CA TYR A 21 1.74 -6.73 2.01
C TYR A 21 1.25 -5.75 3.08
N ALA A 22 0.84 -6.24 4.23
CA ALA A 22 0.32 -5.39 5.31
C ALA A 22 1.36 -4.38 5.81
N MET A 23 2.61 -4.82 5.96
CA MET A 23 3.70 -3.95 6.38
C MET A 23 3.98 -2.86 5.34
N SER A 24 4.02 -3.23 4.07
CA SER A 24 4.27 -2.27 2.99
C SER A 24 3.15 -1.25 2.88
N VAL A 25 1.90 -1.67 3.03
CA VAL A 25 0.73 -0.78 3.07
C VAL A 25 0.84 0.22 4.22
N SER A 26 1.14 -0.27 5.42
CA SER A 26 1.27 0.57 6.61
C SER A 26 2.35 1.64 6.41
N ARG A 27 3.50 1.26 5.88
CA ARG A 27 4.62 2.18 5.63
C ARG A 27 4.32 3.18 4.52
N TRP A 28 3.64 2.73 3.48
CA TRP A 28 3.19 3.62 2.40
C TRP A 28 2.26 4.70 2.95
N ILE A 29 1.27 4.31 3.76
CA ILE A 29 0.35 5.24 4.39
C ILE A 29 1.11 6.24 5.28
N GLN A 30 2.07 5.77 6.06
CA GLN A 30 2.91 6.65 6.90
C GLN A 30 3.67 7.67 6.06
N CYS A 31 4.24 7.25 4.94
CA CYS A 31 4.95 8.17 4.03
C CYS A 31 4.01 9.22 3.44
N GLU A 32 2.80 8.83 3.04
CA GLU A 32 1.81 9.76 2.51
C GLU A 32 1.35 10.76 3.57
N HIS A 33 1.19 10.32 4.82
CA HIS A 33 0.91 11.23 5.93
C HIS A 33 2.04 12.23 6.15
N ALA A 34 3.29 11.77 6.11
CA ALA A 34 4.44 12.64 6.25
C ALA A 34 4.52 13.67 5.12
N ILE A 35 4.24 13.26 3.89
CA ILE A 35 4.20 14.16 2.74
C ILE A 35 3.08 15.20 2.92
N SER A 36 1.90 14.78 3.38
CA SER A 36 0.78 15.68 3.62
C SER A 36 1.08 16.70 4.70
N GLU A 37 1.83 16.28 5.73
CA GLU A 37 2.18 17.16 6.86
C GLU A 37 3.35 18.08 6.56
N TYR A 38 4.41 17.56 5.90
CA TYR A 38 5.66 18.28 5.70
C TYR A 38 5.89 18.78 4.27
N GLY A 39 5.04 18.35 3.31
CA GLY A 39 5.13 18.75 1.91
C GLY A 39 6.09 17.90 1.09
N PHE A 40 6.11 18.18 -0.22
CA PHE A 40 6.93 17.44 -1.18
C PHE A 40 8.39 17.88 -1.18
N LEU A 41 8.67 19.07 -0.66
CA LEU A 41 10.02 19.67 -0.71
C LEU A 41 10.61 19.73 0.69
N ALA A 42 11.90 19.53 0.76
CA ALA A 42 12.68 19.69 1.96
C ALA A 42 13.87 20.62 1.67
N LYS A 43 14.53 21.10 2.70
CA LYS A 43 15.69 21.96 2.58
C LYS A 43 16.95 21.12 2.65
N HIS A 44 17.84 21.28 1.67
CA HIS A 44 19.12 20.58 1.71
C HIS A 44 19.91 21.06 2.93
N PRO A 45 20.44 20.15 3.78
CA PRO A 45 21.09 20.54 5.04
C PRO A 45 22.34 21.37 4.86
N THR A 46 23.05 21.24 3.74
CA THR A 46 24.31 21.96 3.49
C THR A 46 24.10 23.24 2.68
N THR A 47 23.32 23.16 1.59
CA THR A 47 23.18 24.27 0.63
C THR A 47 21.95 25.13 0.88
N GLY A 48 20.98 24.63 1.64
CA GLY A 48 19.70 25.31 1.86
C GLY A 48 18.77 25.31 0.68
N GLN A 49 19.13 24.67 -0.43
CA GLN A 49 18.28 24.59 -1.63
C GLN A 49 17.10 23.65 -1.40
N ALA A 50 15.99 23.94 -2.08
CA ALA A 50 14.83 23.05 -2.06
C ALA A 50 15.14 21.75 -2.80
N ILE A 51 14.88 20.63 -2.15
CA ILE A 51 15.05 19.30 -2.72
C ILE A 51 13.77 18.49 -2.48
N ALA A 52 13.60 17.41 -3.21
CA ALA A 52 12.48 16.50 -2.96
C ALA A 52 12.61 15.90 -1.55
N SER A 53 11.48 15.86 -0.83
CA SER A 53 11.45 15.20 0.48
C SER A 53 11.84 13.73 0.33
N PRO A 54 12.66 13.17 1.25
CA PRO A 54 12.98 11.74 1.20
C PRO A 54 11.74 10.85 1.28
N TYR A 55 10.65 11.34 1.86
CA TYR A 55 9.40 10.58 1.94
C TYR A 55 8.75 10.38 0.57
N VAL A 56 8.99 11.26 -0.41
CA VAL A 56 8.47 11.10 -1.77
C VAL A 56 9.04 9.84 -2.41
N SER A 57 10.36 9.68 -2.37
CA SER A 57 11.05 8.50 -2.90
C SER A 57 10.63 7.22 -2.18
N MET A 58 10.57 7.27 -0.85
CA MET A 58 10.13 6.15 -0.02
C MET A 58 8.69 5.75 -0.36
N SER A 59 7.80 6.72 -0.49
CA SER A 59 6.41 6.47 -0.84
C SER A 59 6.30 5.76 -2.19
N GLN A 60 7.03 6.21 -3.19
CA GLN A 60 7.02 5.58 -4.51
C GLN A 60 7.51 4.14 -4.46
N ASN A 61 8.54 3.86 -3.67
CA ASN A 61 9.05 2.50 -3.51
C ASN A 61 8.04 1.60 -2.82
N TYR A 62 7.38 2.06 -1.77
CA TYR A 62 6.35 1.28 -1.08
C TYR A 62 5.12 1.07 -1.96
N MET A 63 4.75 2.08 -2.76
CA MET A 63 3.65 1.93 -3.73
C MET A 63 3.92 0.78 -4.69
N LYS A 64 5.12 0.70 -5.23
CA LYS A 64 5.51 -0.39 -6.13
C LYS A 64 5.48 -1.74 -5.42
N GLN A 65 5.97 -1.81 -4.19
CA GLN A 65 5.93 -3.04 -3.39
C GLN A 65 4.50 -3.48 -3.11
N VAL A 66 3.64 -2.56 -2.69
CA VAL A 66 2.24 -2.84 -2.39
C VAL A 66 1.54 -3.39 -3.63
N ASN A 67 1.69 -2.73 -4.76
CA ASN A 67 1.05 -3.16 -6.00
C ASN A 67 1.55 -4.53 -6.45
N ASN A 68 2.84 -4.78 -6.34
CA ASN A 68 3.44 -6.05 -6.71
C ASN A 68 2.98 -7.19 -5.80
N LEU A 69 2.98 -6.95 -4.48
CA LEU A 69 2.54 -7.94 -3.49
C LEU A 69 1.05 -8.23 -3.63
N TRP A 70 0.24 -7.18 -3.84
CA TRP A 70 -1.19 -7.35 -4.09
C TRP A 70 -1.45 -8.17 -5.34
N TYR A 71 -0.71 -7.90 -6.41
CA TYR A 71 -0.83 -8.66 -7.65
C TYR A 71 -0.58 -10.15 -7.42
N GLN A 72 0.44 -10.49 -6.65
CA GLN A 72 0.75 -11.87 -6.30
C GLN A 72 -0.39 -12.53 -5.53
N ILE A 73 -0.93 -11.84 -4.52
CA ILE A 73 -2.06 -12.34 -3.72
C ILE A 73 -3.28 -12.52 -4.62
N PHE A 74 -3.61 -11.54 -5.43
CA PHE A 74 -4.78 -11.56 -6.30
C PHE A 74 -4.70 -12.67 -7.33
N GLN A 75 -3.51 -12.94 -7.89
CA GLN A 75 -3.33 -14.03 -8.84
C GLN A 75 -3.63 -15.40 -8.22
N ILE A 76 -3.17 -15.62 -7.00
CA ILE A 76 -3.45 -16.87 -6.29
C ILE A 76 -4.96 -17.04 -6.09
N VAL A 77 -5.63 -15.99 -5.66
CA VAL A 77 -7.09 -16.03 -5.45
C VAL A 77 -7.83 -16.27 -6.77
N LYS A 78 -7.44 -15.56 -7.82
CA LYS A 78 -8.07 -15.67 -9.13
C LYS A 78 -7.94 -17.08 -9.71
N GLU A 79 -6.79 -17.72 -9.53
CA GLU A 79 -6.52 -19.06 -10.08
C GLU A 79 -7.22 -20.17 -9.30
N ASN A 80 -7.45 -19.96 -8.00
CA ASN A 80 -7.90 -21.03 -7.11
C ASN A 80 -9.32 -20.83 -6.57
N CYS A 81 -9.95 -19.71 -6.88
CA CYS A 81 -11.26 -19.35 -6.38
C CYS A 81 -12.20 -19.03 -7.53
N SER A 82 -13.35 -19.70 -7.55
CA SER A 82 -14.41 -19.41 -8.52
C SER A 82 -15.40 -18.36 -8.02
N ALA A 83 -15.10 -17.74 -6.88
CA ALA A 83 -15.98 -16.77 -6.25
C ALA A 83 -16.08 -15.48 -7.05
N ASP A 84 -17.17 -14.76 -6.85
CA ASP A 84 -17.41 -13.46 -7.42
C ASP A 84 -16.44 -12.43 -6.84
N PHE A 85 -15.79 -11.66 -7.72
CA PHE A 85 -14.87 -10.59 -7.34
C PHE A 85 -15.51 -9.19 -7.37
N SER A 86 -16.84 -9.12 -7.44
CA SER A 86 -17.56 -7.85 -7.55
C SER A 86 -17.51 -7.01 -6.27
N GLY A 87 -17.16 -7.60 -5.13
CA GLY A 87 -17.05 -6.88 -3.86
C GLY A 87 -15.76 -6.07 -3.73
N ALA A 88 -15.73 -5.20 -2.73
CA ALA A 88 -14.53 -4.43 -2.40
C ALA A 88 -13.39 -5.35 -1.97
N THR A 89 -12.17 -5.03 -2.41
CA THR A 89 -10.96 -5.76 -2.06
C THR A 89 -10.16 -4.99 -1.01
N PRO A 90 -9.20 -5.64 -0.31
CA PRO A 90 -8.29 -4.92 0.58
C PRO A 90 -7.53 -3.79 -0.11
N GLN A 91 -7.19 -3.94 -1.40
CA GLN A 91 -6.50 -2.89 -2.16
C GLN A 91 -7.40 -1.67 -2.36
N ASP A 92 -8.69 -1.85 -2.53
CA ASP A 92 -9.65 -0.74 -2.63
C ASP A 92 -9.68 0.06 -1.33
N ASP A 93 -9.63 -0.61 -0.18
CA ASP A 93 -9.57 0.04 1.12
C ASP A 93 -8.29 0.86 1.29
N VAL A 94 -7.17 0.33 0.82
CA VAL A 94 -5.88 1.05 0.83
C VAL A 94 -5.97 2.33 0.00
N MET A 95 -6.55 2.24 -1.21
CA MET A 95 -6.71 3.40 -2.08
C MET A 95 -7.58 4.47 -1.44
N GLU A 96 -8.66 4.08 -0.79
CA GLU A 96 -9.54 5.00 -0.09
C GLU A 96 -8.80 5.72 1.04
N LYS A 97 -8.03 4.99 1.85
CA LYS A 97 -7.24 5.58 2.93
C LYS A 97 -6.21 6.59 2.42
N LEU A 98 -5.57 6.29 1.30
CA LEU A 98 -4.61 7.19 0.68
C LEU A 98 -5.26 8.47 0.17
N LEU A 99 -6.45 8.36 -0.42
CA LEU A 99 -7.21 9.52 -0.88
C LEU A 99 -7.59 10.43 0.29
N ARG A 100 -7.99 9.85 1.41
CA ARG A 100 -8.30 10.61 2.62
C ARG A 100 -7.07 11.35 3.15
N SER A 101 -5.91 10.69 3.17
CA SER A 101 -4.65 11.32 3.57
C SER A 101 -4.32 12.52 2.71
N ARG A 102 -4.48 12.39 1.38
CA ARG A 102 -4.14 13.46 0.43
C ARG A 102 -5.06 14.67 0.54
N ARG A 103 -6.26 14.50 1.10
CA ARG A 103 -7.17 15.61 1.34
C ARG A 103 -6.81 16.44 2.57
N GLY A 104 -5.77 16.05 3.30
CA GLY A 104 -5.26 16.83 4.42
C GLY A 104 -6.10 16.79 5.67
N ASN A 105 -6.96 15.83 5.78
CA ASN A 105 -7.84 15.69 6.96
C ASN A 105 -7.29 14.68 7.95
#